data_e28800fdc047303a38590b0ea876f7f7
#
_entry.id   e28800fdc047303a38590b0ea876f7f7
#
_cell.length_a   1.000
_cell.length_b   1.000
_cell.length_c   1.000
_cell.angle_alpha   90.00
_cell.angle_beta   90.00
_cell.angle_gamma   90.00
#
_symmetry.space_group_name_H-M   'P 1'
#
loop_
_entity.id
_entity.type
_entity.pdbx_description
1 polymer ?
#
loop_
_entity_poly.entity_id
_entity_poly.type
_entity_poly.pdbx_seq_one_letter_code
_entity_poly.pdbx_strand_id
1 'polypeptide(L)'
;MRQLIRLAVLAAVCVTITPTHAQPNKERIVNVYNWSDYIAPTVVEDFSRQTGIKVRYDTFDSNDTLETKLLAGKSGYDVVVPTAYFLERQIKAGVFHKLDKARLPNLANMWPEISQRLAVYDPGNQYAVNYMWGTTGIGYNARKARDILKENSNIDSWDIVFTPGNLAKLKDCGVELLDSSDDILAAALHYLGLDPNSTNEADLQKAADIVMKIRPYVRKFHSSEYLNALASGEICLVVGFSGDIKQSQKRAAEVKNGVEIAYAIPKEGAQLWFDNLAIPRDARNVAEAEEFINYLQRPEVAATNTNFISYANGNLASQKFVDKAILDDKGIYPDEATMRRLYTISAHDPKTQRLLNRLWTRIKTGK
;
A
#
# COMPACT_ATOMS: atom_id res chain seq x y z
N MET A 1 -40.37 95.89 -11.71
CA MET A 1 -40.63 94.67 -10.92
C MET A 1 -40.09 93.47 -11.69
N ARG A 2 -38.96 92.94 -11.26
CA ARG A 2 -38.32 91.81 -11.96
C ARG A 2 -38.57 90.55 -11.14
N GLN A 3 -39.28 89.57 -11.65
CA GLN A 3 -39.41 88.22 -11.04
C GLN A 3 -38.23 87.38 -11.43
N LEU A 4 -37.53 86.84 -10.39
CA LEU A 4 -36.47 85.86 -10.53
C LEU A 4 -37.10 84.48 -10.50
N ILE A 5 -37.00 83.73 -11.58
CA ILE A 5 -37.34 82.30 -11.69
C ILE A 5 -36.10 81.48 -11.23
N ARG A 6 -36.23 80.73 -10.15
CA ARG A 6 -35.25 79.78 -9.74
C ARG A 6 -35.50 78.42 -10.37
N LEU A 7 -34.61 78.03 -11.26
CA LEU A 7 -34.54 76.60 -11.77
C LEU A 7 -33.90 75.72 -10.74
N ALA A 8 -34.62 74.71 -10.24
CA ALA A 8 -34.03 73.64 -9.44
C ALA A 8 -33.62 72.52 -10.42
N VAL A 9 -32.31 72.25 -10.44
CA VAL A 9 -31.78 71.10 -11.21
C VAL A 9 -31.77 69.89 -10.27
N LEU A 10 -32.62 68.87 -10.55
CA LEU A 10 -32.58 67.56 -9.89
C LEU A 10 -31.49 66.72 -10.58
N ALA A 11 -30.43 66.47 -9.87
CA ALA A 11 -29.40 65.49 -10.27
C ALA A 11 -29.89 64.07 -9.93
N ALA A 12 -30.27 63.31 -10.92
CA ALA A 12 -30.61 61.89 -10.82
C ALA A 12 -29.30 61.09 -10.72
N VAL A 13 -28.99 60.54 -9.54
CA VAL A 13 -27.87 59.60 -9.33
C VAL A 13 -28.32 58.22 -9.84
N CYS A 14 -27.92 57.85 -11.04
CA CYS A 14 -28.04 56.46 -11.52
C CYS A 14 -27.04 55.57 -10.83
N VAL A 15 -27.50 54.80 -9.83
CA VAL A 15 -26.70 53.70 -9.25
C VAL A 15 -26.72 52.53 -10.23
N THR A 16 -25.65 52.39 -10.99
CA THR A 16 -25.44 51.20 -11.84
C THR A 16 -25.08 50.01 -10.94
N ILE A 17 -26.03 49.12 -10.67
CA ILE A 17 -25.80 47.81 -10.07
C ILE A 17 -25.12 46.95 -11.14
N THR A 18 -23.79 46.82 -11.05
CA THR A 18 -23.06 45.83 -11.85
C THR A 18 -23.40 44.44 -11.30
N PRO A 19 -23.97 43.53 -12.10
CA PRO A 19 -24.14 42.16 -11.64
C PRO A 19 -22.77 41.57 -11.41
N THR A 20 -22.47 41.24 -10.16
CA THR A 20 -21.30 40.42 -9.80
C THR A 20 -21.56 39.05 -10.43
N HIS A 21 -20.94 38.77 -11.57
CA HIS A 21 -20.89 37.43 -12.11
C HIS A 21 -20.10 36.60 -11.09
N ALA A 22 -20.80 35.83 -10.26
CA ALA A 22 -20.18 34.77 -9.50
C ALA A 22 -19.54 33.83 -10.53
N GLN A 23 -18.21 33.79 -10.60
CA GLN A 23 -17.51 32.78 -11.38
C GLN A 23 -18.06 31.42 -10.94
N PRO A 24 -18.41 30.53 -11.88
CA PRO A 24 -18.83 29.18 -11.50
C PRO A 24 -17.75 28.58 -10.62
N ASN A 25 -18.14 28.19 -9.41
CA ASN A 25 -17.24 27.60 -8.43
C ASN A 25 -16.65 26.35 -9.10
N LYS A 26 -15.37 26.41 -9.49
CA LYS A 26 -14.69 25.29 -10.17
C LYS A 26 -14.79 24.08 -9.24
N GLU A 27 -15.38 22.99 -9.72
CA GLU A 27 -15.50 21.75 -8.95
C GLU A 27 -14.10 21.37 -8.41
N ARG A 28 -13.98 21.28 -7.09
CA ARG A 28 -12.73 20.83 -6.45
C ARG A 28 -12.67 19.32 -6.55
N ILE A 29 -11.56 18.81 -7.08
CA ILE A 29 -11.38 17.37 -7.35
C ILE A 29 -9.99 16.96 -6.88
N VAL A 30 -9.89 15.75 -6.31
CA VAL A 30 -8.63 15.04 -6.08
C VAL A 30 -8.69 13.69 -6.78
N ASN A 31 -7.67 13.40 -7.59
CA ASN A 31 -7.53 12.14 -8.30
C ASN A 31 -6.53 11.26 -7.53
N VAL A 32 -7.00 10.13 -7.03
CA VAL A 32 -6.25 9.21 -6.17
C VAL A 32 -5.97 7.92 -6.92
N TYR A 33 -4.73 7.45 -6.87
CA TYR A 33 -4.33 6.15 -7.40
C TYR A 33 -3.71 5.32 -6.27
N ASN A 34 -4.44 4.33 -5.82
CA ASN A 34 -4.09 3.52 -4.65
C ASN A 34 -4.16 2.03 -4.99
N TRP A 35 -3.71 1.21 -4.07
CA TRP A 35 -3.83 -0.24 -4.16
C TRP A 35 -5.30 -0.68 -4.14
N SER A 36 -5.58 -1.83 -4.74
CA SER A 36 -6.90 -2.48 -4.63
C SER A 36 -7.19 -2.84 -3.17
N ASP A 37 -8.47 -2.75 -2.77
CA ASP A 37 -8.94 -3.11 -1.42
C ASP A 37 -8.19 -2.41 -0.25
N TYR A 38 -7.78 -1.14 -0.42
CA TYR A 38 -6.81 -0.48 0.47
C TYR A 38 -7.30 0.82 1.12
N ILE A 39 -8.60 1.09 1.11
CA ILE A 39 -9.24 2.20 1.81
C ILE A 39 -10.68 1.83 2.19
N ALA A 40 -11.15 2.29 3.35
CA ALA A 40 -12.55 2.14 3.71
C ALA A 40 -13.42 3.04 2.83
N PRO A 41 -14.48 2.52 2.19
CA PRO A 41 -15.37 3.32 1.33
C PRO A 41 -15.95 4.55 2.02
N THR A 42 -16.33 4.42 3.30
CA THR A 42 -16.85 5.51 4.12
C THR A 42 -15.88 6.66 4.29
N VAL A 43 -14.56 6.41 4.28
CA VAL A 43 -13.53 7.44 4.42
C VAL A 43 -13.52 8.37 3.20
N VAL A 44 -13.70 7.83 1.99
CA VAL A 44 -13.77 8.61 0.74
C VAL A 44 -15.06 9.45 0.69
N GLU A 45 -16.19 8.86 1.08
CA GLU A 45 -17.49 9.53 1.12
C GLU A 45 -17.49 10.66 2.15
N ASP A 46 -16.96 10.40 3.35
CA ASP A 46 -16.89 11.37 4.45
C ASP A 46 -15.98 12.54 4.12
N PHE A 47 -14.83 12.29 3.48
CA PHE A 47 -13.97 13.35 2.98
C PHE A 47 -14.71 14.27 2.02
N SER A 48 -15.37 13.69 1.01
CA SER A 48 -16.10 14.46 0.01
C SER A 48 -17.23 15.27 0.64
N ARG A 49 -17.96 14.68 1.59
CA ARG A 49 -19.05 15.35 2.31
C ARG A 49 -18.55 16.51 3.18
N GLN A 50 -17.41 16.34 3.86
CA GLN A 50 -16.86 17.34 4.79
C GLN A 50 -16.18 18.51 4.08
N THR A 51 -15.53 18.25 2.95
CA THR A 51 -14.67 19.23 2.28
C THR A 51 -15.27 19.82 1.01
N GLY A 52 -16.30 19.18 0.45
CA GLY A 52 -16.83 19.51 -0.87
C GLY A 52 -15.88 19.14 -2.02
N ILE A 53 -14.79 18.41 -1.74
CA ILE A 53 -13.85 17.92 -2.74
C ILE A 53 -14.32 16.56 -3.24
N LYS A 54 -14.50 16.43 -4.55
CA LYS A 54 -14.83 15.16 -5.17
C LYS A 54 -13.59 14.29 -5.30
N VAL A 55 -13.65 13.08 -4.80
CA VAL A 55 -12.58 12.08 -4.98
C VAL A 55 -12.86 11.26 -6.24
N ARG A 56 -11.89 11.21 -7.16
CA ARG A 56 -11.83 10.21 -8.23
C ARG A 56 -10.79 9.20 -7.82
N TYR A 57 -11.21 7.95 -7.73
CA TYR A 57 -10.40 6.89 -7.12
C TYR A 57 -10.20 5.75 -8.10
N ASP A 58 -8.96 5.52 -8.50
CA ASP A 58 -8.54 4.41 -9.34
C ASP A 58 -7.58 3.50 -8.57
N THR A 59 -7.48 2.24 -8.99
CA THR A 59 -6.65 1.25 -8.32
C THR A 59 -5.57 0.68 -9.22
N PHE A 60 -4.48 0.21 -8.59
CA PHE A 60 -3.44 -0.61 -9.20
C PHE A 60 -3.14 -1.83 -8.32
N ASP A 61 -2.38 -2.78 -8.86
CA ASP A 61 -2.05 -4.05 -8.21
C ASP A 61 -0.54 -4.30 -8.08
N SER A 62 0.29 -3.42 -8.64
CA SER A 62 1.75 -3.53 -8.54
C SER A 62 2.45 -2.18 -8.55
N ASN A 63 3.56 -2.08 -7.80
CA ASN A 63 4.43 -0.91 -7.84
C ASN A 63 4.98 -0.63 -9.25
N ASP A 64 5.23 -1.68 -10.07
CA ASP A 64 5.72 -1.52 -11.45
C ASP A 64 4.69 -0.80 -12.34
N THR A 65 3.40 -1.10 -12.15
CA THR A 65 2.29 -0.41 -12.83
C THR A 65 2.26 1.06 -12.44
N LEU A 66 2.34 1.36 -11.14
CA LEU A 66 2.40 2.74 -10.64
C LEU A 66 3.64 3.48 -11.18
N GLU A 67 4.82 2.86 -11.07
CA GLU A 67 6.07 3.48 -11.52
C GLU A 67 6.09 3.78 -13.01
N THR A 68 5.64 2.83 -13.84
CA THR A 68 5.53 3.03 -15.29
C THR A 68 4.68 4.26 -15.60
N LYS A 69 3.56 4.43 -14.91
CA LYS A 69 2.67 5.57 -15.09
C LYS A 69 3.32 6.89 -14.65
N LEU A 70 4.03 6.91 -13.50
CA LEU A 70 4.70 8.10 -12.98
C LEU A 70 5.88 8.54 -13.89
N LEU A 71 6.69 7.58 -14.34
CA LEU A 71 7.86 7.87 -15.20
C LEU A 71 7.45 8.29 -16.61
N ALA A 72 6.31 7.84 -17.12
CA ALA A 72 5.76 8.32 -18.38
C ALA A 72 5.31 9.80 -18.34
N GLY A 73 5.09 10.34 -17.14
CA GLY A 73 4.55 11.69 -16.92
C GLY A 73 3.08 11.82 -17.33
N LYS A 74 2.47 12.93 -16.97
CA LYS A 74 1.03 13.18 -17.17
C LYS A 74 0.18 12.05 -16.59
N SER A 75 0.54 11.62 -15.38
CA SER A 75 -0.11 10.52 -14.67
C SER A 75 -1.63 10.70 -14.55
N GLY A 76 -2.07 11.95 -14.40
CA GLY A 76 -3.46 12.32 -14.19
C GLY A 76 -3.91 12.22 -12.74
N TYR A 77 -3.00 11.86 -11.83
CA TYR A 77 -3.28 11.70 -10.41
C TYR A 77 -2.68 12.83 -9.58
N ASP A 78 -3.29 13.06 -8.42
CA ASP A 78 -2.88 14.06 -7.46
C ASP A 78 -2.32 13.42 -6.18
N VAL A 79 -2.79 12.20 -5.83
CA VAL A 79 -2.26 11.39 -4.74
C VAL A 79 -1.99 9.98 -5.24
N VAL A 80 -0.82 9.44 -4.91
CA VAL A 80 -0.42 8.05 -5.22
C VAL A 80 0.18 7.39 -3.99
N VAL A 81 0.22 6.05 -3.99
CA VAL A 81 0.61 5.27 -2.81
C VAL A 81 1.74 4.27 -3.11
N PRO A 82 2.98 4.74 -3.34
CA PRO A 82 4.11 3.87 -3.57
C PRO A 82 4.63 3.19 -2.29
N THR A 83 5.14 1.97 -2.42
CA THR A 83 5.93 1.32 -1.37
C THR A 83 7.30 2.00 -1.23
N ALA A 84 7.86 2.05 -0.02
CA ALA A 84 9.02 2.87 0.33
C ALA A 84 10.27 2.66 -0.56
N TYR A 85 10.59 1.43 -0.94
CA TYR A 85 11.75 1.16 -1.80
C TYR A 85 11.54 1.62 -3.26
N PHE A 86 10.29 1.66 -3.75
CA PHE A 86 9.94 2.34 -5.01
C PHE A 86 9.97 3.86 -4.85
N LEU A 87 9.40 4.38 -3.75
CA LEU A 87 9.41 5.80 -3.42
C LEU A 87 10.84 6.37 -3.47
N GLU A 88 11.82 5.66 -2.89
CA GLU A 88 13.23 6.08 -2.86
C GLU A 88 13.78 6.38 -4.27
N ARG A 89 13.60 5.46 -5.22
CA ARG A 89 14.10 5.65 -6.58
C ARG A 89 13.28 6.67 -7.37
N GLN A 90 12.00 6.76 -7.10
CA GLN A 90 11.09 7.73 -7.70
C GLN A 90 11.38 9.16 -7.23
N ILE A 91 11.76 9.35 -5.95
CA ILE A 91 12.26 10.64 -5.43
C ILE A 91 13.54 11.04 -6.19
N LYS A 92 14.48 10.09 -6.35
CA LYS A 92 15.73 10.34 -7.12
C LYS A 92 15.45 10.69 -8.58
N ALA A 93 14.38 10.14 -9.17
CA ALA A 93 13.91 10.48 -10.52
C ALA A 93 13.14 11.81 -10.59
N GLY A 94 12.86 12.45 -9.45
CA GLY A 94 12.21 13.77 -9.38
C GLY A 94 10.73 13.75 -9.76
N VAL A 95 10.02 12.64 -9.55
CA VAL A 95 8.62 12.49 -9.94
C VAL A 95 7.62 12.94 -8.88
N PHE A 96 8.07 13.44 -7.73
CA PHE A 96 7.19 13.91 -6.65
C PHE A 96 7.38 15.38 -6.30
N HIS A 97 6.31 16.00 -5.80
CA HIS A 97 6.34 17.26 -5.08
C HIS A 97 6.86 17.04 -3.65
N LYS A 98 7.57 18.04 -3.12
CA LYS A 98 7.74 18.11 -1.67
C LYS A 98 6.42 18.50 -1.02
N LEU A 99 6.09 17.86 0.09
CA LEU A 99 4.90 18.17 0.86
C LEU A 99 5.07 19.52 1.59
N ASP A 100 4.04 20.35 1.54
CA ASP A 100 3.96 21.53 2.41
C ASP A 100 3.48 21.11 3.80
N LYS A 101 4.43 20.87 4.71
CA LYS A 101 4.15 20.40 6.07
C LYS A 101 3.29 21.38 6.88
N ALA A 102 3.29 22.66 6.53
CA ALA A 102 2.42 23.64 7.20
C ALA A 102 0.94 23.40 6.92
N ARG A 103 0.63 22.75 5.79
CA ARG A 103 -0.74 22.35 5.40
C ARG A 103 -1.14 20.97 5.94
N LEU A 104 -0.23 20.28 6.60
CA LEU A 104 -0.40 18.91 7.10
C LEU A 104 -0.29 18.84 8.63
N PRO A 105 -1.11 19.59 9.41
CA PRO A 105 -0.99 19.62 10.88
C PRO A 105 -1.16 18.24 11.52
N ASN A 106 -1.88 17.31 10.88
CA ASN A 106 -2.06 15.94 11.39
C ASN A 106 -0.80 15.07 11.30
N LEU A 107 0.30 15.55 10.71
CA LEU A 107 1.60 14.89 10.82
C LEU A 107 2.11 14.82 12.27
N ALA A 108 1.61 15.65 13.16
CA ALA A 108 1.90 15.58 14.61
C ALA A 108 1.41 14.26 15.25
N ASN A 109 0.49 13.55 14.59
CA ASN A 109 -0.06 12.26 15.05
C ASN A 109 0.81 11.05 14.64
N MET A 110 1.81 11.26 13.79
CA MET A 110 2.62 10.16 13.24
C MET A 110 3.44 9.46 14.32
N TRP A 111 3.61 8.16 14.14
CA TRP A 111 4.44 7.34 15.01
C TRP A 111 5.92 7.64 14.74
N PRO A 112 6.66 8.15 15.76
CA PRO A 112 8.06 8.56 15.55
C PRO A 112 8.96 7.43 15.03
N GLU A 113 8.79 6.20 15.54
CA GLU A 113 9.57 5.04 15.10
C GLU A 113 9.33 4.72 13.61
N ILE A 114 8.07 4.74 13.15
CA ILE A 114 7.73 4.52 11.74
C ILE A 114 8.31 5.63 10.87
N SER A 115 8.17 6.88 11.30
CA SER A 115 8.73 8.04 10.59
C SER A 115 10.26 7.96 10.48
N GLN A 116 10.93 7.47 11.51
CA GLN A 116 12.38 7.26 11.50
C GLN A 116 12.80 6.15 10.53
N ARG A 117 12.05 5.05 10.46
CA ARG A 117 12.30 3.97 9.50
C ARG A 117 12.12 4.45 8.05
N LEU A 118 11.14 5.31 7.81
CA LEU A 118 10.90 5.90 6.48
C LEU A 118 11.97 6.90 6.07
N ALA A 119 12.62 7.58 7.01
CA ALA A 119 13.67 8.55 6.69
C ALA A 119 14.89 7.95 5.97
N VAL A 120 15.02 6.62 5.93
CA VAL A 120 16.01 5.91 5.12
C VAL A 120 15.71 6.08 3.62
N TYR A 121 14.44 6.09 3.24
CA TYR A 121 13.96 6.18 1.85
C TYR A 121 13.69 7.63 1.42
N ASP A 122 13.22 8.45 2.35
CA ASP A 122 12.89 9.86 2.16
C ASP A 122 13.51 10.69 3.29
N PRO A 123 14.79 11.08 3.19
CA PRO A 123 15.49 11.82 4.23
C PRO A 123 14.71 13.08 4.67
N GLY A 124 14.32 13.08 5.96
CA GLY A 124 13.50 14.13 6.54
C GLY A 124 12.00 14.04 6.19
N ASN A 125 11.54 12.94 5.60
CA ASN A 125 10.13 12.72 5.22
C ASN A 125 9.56 13.93 4.47
N GLN A 126 10.22 14.32 3.38
CA GLN A 126 9.91 15.56 2.67
C GLN A 126 8.88 15.35 1.55
N TYR A 127 8.80 14.13 0.98
CA TYR A 127 7.99 13.84 -0.20
C TYR A 127 6.78 12.98 0.09
N ALA A 128 6.81 12.25 1.21
CA ALA A 128 5.77 11.29 1.51
C ALA A 128 5.44 11.20 3.00
N VAL A 129 4.27 10.64 3.29
CA VAL A 129 3.78 10.33 4.64
C VAL A 129 3.38 8.87 4.67
N ASN A 130 3.76 8.12 5.71
CA ASN A 130 3.28 6.75 5.85
C ASN A 130 1.75 6.69 5.87
N TYR A 131 1.22 5.78 5.08
CA TYR A 131 -0.21 5.44 5.06
C TYR A 131 -0.44 4.17 5.85
N MET A 132 0.09 3.06 5.36
CA MET A 132 0.01 1.74 5.99
C MET A 132 1.38 1.07 5.99
N TRP A 133 1.53 0.04 6.81
CA TRP A 133 2.68 -0.84 6.80
C TRP A 133 2.27 -2.27 7.12
N GLY A 134 3.09 -3.22 6.72
CA GLY A 134 2.81 -4.62 6.93
C GLY A 134 3.99 -5.51 6.61
N THR A 135 3.74 -6.81 6.58
CA THR A 135 4.73 -7.85 6.31
C THR A 135 4.30 -8.72 5.14
N THR A 136 5.30 -9.25 4.40
CA THR A 136 5.10 -10.30 3.40
C THR A 136 5.33 -11.64 4.07
N GLY A 137 4.29 -12.49 4.13
CA GLY A 137 4.37 -13.76 4.84
C GLY A 137 3.50 -14.84 4.20
N ILE A 138 3.10 -15.82 4.98
CA ILE A 138 2.41 -17.02 4.51
C ILE A 138 0.95 -16.97 4.95
N GLY A 139 0.03 -16.87 3.97
CA GLY A 139 -1.39 -17.06 4.16
C GLY A 139 -1.79 -18.49 3.83
N TYR A 140 -2.66 -19.09 4.63
CA TYR A 140 -3.05 -20.47 4.38
C TYR A 140 -4.43 -20.84 4.94
N ASN A 141 -5.05 -21.83 4.29
CA ASN A 141 -6.24 -22.49 4.81
C ASN A 141 -5.81 -23.46 5.93
N ALA A 142 -6.06 -23.07 7.18
CA ALA A 142 -5.55 -23.75 8.36
C ALA A 142 -6.00 -25.22 8.45
N ARG A 143 -7.26 -25.49 8.08
CA ARG A 143 -7.79 -26.86 8.10
C ARG A 143 -7.18 -27.73 7.02
N LYS A 144 -7.24 -27.29 5.76
CA LYS A 144 -6.63 -28.03 4.64
C LYS A 144 -5.14 -28.27 4.81
N ALA A 145 -4.43 -27.26 5.29
CA ALA A 145 -3.00 -27.38 5.56
C ALA A 145 -2.69 -28.42 6.62
N ARG A 146 -3.44 -28.43 7.75
CA ARG A 146 -3.29 -29.48 8.79
C ARG A 146 -3.57 -30.87 8.23
N ASP A 147 -4.63 -31.03 7.45
CA ASP A 147 -5.05 -32.31 6.89
C ASP A 147 -3.97 -32.88 5.92
N ILE A 148 -3.35 -32.01 5.11
CA ILE A 148 -2.34 -32.40 4.11
C ILE A 148 -0.96 -32.62 4.72
N LEU A 149 -0.54 -31.69 5.59
CA LEU A 149 0.83 -31.64 6.09
C LEU A 149 1.03 -32.49 7.37
N LYS A 150 -0.06 -32.81 8.07
CA LYS A 150 -0.09 -33.48 9.38
C LYS A 150 0.72 -32.74 10.46
N GLU A 151 0.90 -33.36 11.65
CA GLU A 151 1.43 -32.69 12.85
C GLU A 151 2.91 -32.19 12.75
N ASN A 152 3.66 -32.56 11.71
CA ASN A 152 5.10 -32.28 11.61
C ASN A 152 5.47 -31.12 10.71
N SER A 153 4.57 -30.22 10.38
CA SER A 153 4.83 -29.14 9.42
C SER A 153 4.87 -27.79 10.09
N ASN A 154 6.06 -27.17 10.09
CA ASN A 154 6.25 -25.79 10.51
C ASN A 154 5.74 -24.84 9.42
N ILE A 155 4.43 -24.54 9.47
CA ILE A 155 3.81 -23.62 8.51
C ILE A 155 4.25 -22.17 8.71
N ASP A 156 4.87 -21.88 9.85
CA ASP A 156 5.51 -20.62 10.22
C ASP A 156 7.00 -20.55 9.81
N SER A 157 7.39 -21.30 8.79
CA SER A 157 8.75 -21.30 8.24
C SER A 157 8.71 -21.17 6.73
N TRP A 158 9.67 -20.48 6.14
CA TRP A 158 9.88 -20.45 4.71
C TRP A 158 10.15 -21.84 4.09
N ASP A 159 10.49 -22.84 4.89
CA ASP A 159 10.62 -24.23 4.45
C ASP A 159 9.37 -24.75 3.73
N ILE A 160 8.19 -24.32 4.16
CA ILE A 160 6.93 -24.77 3.53
C ILE A 160 6.82 -24.28 2.09
N VAL A 161 7.42 -23.12 1.79
CA VAL A 161 7.41 -22.50 0.46
C VAL A 161 8.60 -22.96 -0.38
N PHE A 162 9.83 -22.84 0.15
CA PHE A 162 11.04 -22.98 -0.64
C PHE A 162 11.62 -24.42 -0.68
N THR A 163 11.05 -25.36 0.07
CA THR A 163 11.41 -26.77 -0.03
C THR A 163 10.46 -27.50 -1.00
N PRO A 164 10.93 -27.97 -2.17
CA PRO A 164 10.06 -28.57 -3.20
C PRO A 164 9.18 -29.71 -2.68
N GLY A 165 9.74 -30.59 -1.81
CA GLY A 165 8.99 -31.71 -1.22
C GLY A 165 7.86 -31.30 -0.27
N ASN A 166 7.95 -30.11 0.34
CA ASN A 166 6.89 -29.57 1.18
C ASN A 166 5.80 -28.92 0.32
N LEU A 167 6.18 -28.06 -0.62
CA LEU A 167 5.25 -27.34 -1.47
C LEU A 167 4.47 -28.30 -2.41
N ALA A 168 5.14 -29.36 -2.88
CA ALA A 168 4.51 -30.38 -3.72
C ALA A 168 3.27 -31.04 -3.08
N LYS A 169 3.26 -31.20 -1.76
CA LYS A 169 2.09 -31.74 -1.02
C LYS A 169 0.87 -30.85 -1.14
N LEU A 170 1.07 -29.53 -1.30
CA LEU A 170 0.01 -28.52 -1.37
C LEU A 170 -0.40 -28.18 -2.82
N LYS A 171 0.28 -28.74 -3.83
CA LYS A 171 0.06 -28.41 -5.24
C LYS A 171 -1.40 -28.52 -5.66
N ASP A 172 -2.04 -29.66 -5.35
CA ASP A 172 -3.41 -29.93 -5.78
C ASP A 172 -4.44 -29.08 -5.00
N CYS A 173 -4.09 -28.69 -3.80
CA CYS A 173 -4.88 -27.77 -2.99
C CYS A 173 -4.83 -26.31 -3.50
N GLY A 174 -3.79 -25.95 -4.26
CA GLY A 174 -3.55 -24.65 -4.85
C GLY A 174 -2.58 -23.80 -4.06
N VAL A 175 -1.51 -23.37 -4.73
CA VAL A 175 -0.47 -22.48 -4.21
C VAL A 175 -0.32 -21.29 -5.13
N GLU A 176 -0.33 -20.08 -4.56
CA GLU A 176 -0.06 -18.84 -5.28
C GLU A 176 1.11 -18.07 -4.64
N LEU A 177 1.84 -17.32 -5.43
CA LEU A 177 2.87 -16.40 -4.98
C LEU A 177 2.58 -15.00 -5.54
N LEU A 178 3.07 -13.98 -4.85
CA LEU A 178 3.05 -12.61 -5.37
C LEU A 178 3.74 -12.54 -6.73
N ASP A 179 3.20 -11.77 -7.66
CA ASP A 179 3.90 -11.37 -8.89
C ASP A 179 4.81 -10.17 -8.59
N SER A 180 5.81 -10.42 -7.77
CA SER A 180 6.80 -9.43 -7.32
C SER A 180 8.16 -10.09 -7.17
N SER A 181 9.11 -9.70 -8.02
CA SER A 181 10.51 -10.14 -7.91
C SER A 181 11.13 -9.71 -6.59
N ASP A 182 10.83 -8.48 -6.16
CA ASP A 182 11.42 -7.88 -4.98
C ASP A 182 10.99 -8.63 -3.70
N ASP A 183 9.70 -9.00 -3.57
CA ASP A 183 9.23 -9.75 -2.41
C ASP A 183 9.71 -11.21 -2.41
N ILE A 184 9.57 -11.92 -3.53
CA ILE A 184 9.83 -13.35 -3.58
C ILE A 184 11.32 -13.67 -3.57
N LEU A 185 12.15 -12.90 -4.32
CA LEU A 185 13.60 -13.16 -4.33
C LEU A 185 14.26 -12.69 -3.04
N ALA A 186 13.79 -11.59 -2.41
CA ALA A 186 14.26 -11.18 -1.08
C ALA A 186 13.94 -12.23 -0.01
N ALA A 187 12.74 -12.81 -0.04
CA ALA A 187 12.37 -13.91 0.86
C ALA A 187 13.24 -15.16 0.62
N ALA A 188 13.54 -15.49 -0.63
CA ALA A 188 14.41 -16.61 -0.99
C ALA A 188 15.87 -16.37 -0.56
N LEU A 189 16.41 -15.14 -0.74
CA LEU A 189 17.72 -14.74 -0.23
C LEU A 189 17.78 -14.90 1.28
N HIS A 190 16.80 -14.34 1.99
CA HIS A 190 16.74 -14.43 3.45
C HIS A 190 16.66 -15.88 3.95
N TYR A 191 15.85 -16.71 3.32
CA TYR A 191 15.76 -18.14 3.61
C TYR A 191 17.09 -18.87 3.41
N LEU A 192 17.90 -18.46 2.44
CA LEU A 192 19.26 -18.99 2.20
C LEU A 192 20.32 -18.45 3.17
N GLY A 193 19.95 -17.57 4.11
CA GLY A 193 20.87 -16.88 5.00
C GLY A 193 21.74 -15.83 4.31
N LEU A 194 21.27 -15.33 3.16
CA LEU A 194 21.90 -14.25 2.38
C LEU A 194 21.22 -12.91 2.69
N ASP A 195 21.91 -11.82 2.35
CA ASP A 195 21.33 -10.48 2.50
C ASP A 195 20.13 -10.29 1.54
N PRO A 196 18.92 -10.00 2.06
CA PRO A 196 17.74 -9.70 1.20
C PRO A 196 17.98 -8.56 0.21
N ASN A 197 18.93 -7.67 0.48
CA ASN A 197 19.34 -6.56 -0.37
C ASN A 197 20.57 -6.87 -1.24
N SER A 198 20.97 -8.15 -1.35
CA SER A 198 22.16 -8.51 -2.12
C SER A 198 22.06 -8.04 -3.58
N THR A 199 23.11 -7.37 -4.04
CA THR A 199 23.31 -7.00 -5.46
C THR A 199 24.27 -7.96 -6.17
N ASN A 200 24.75 -8.99 -5.45
CA ASN A 200 25.66 -10.00 -5.99
C ASN A 200 24.90 -10.94 -6.94
N GLU A 201 25.34 -11.01 -8.19
CA GLU A 201 24.71 -11.84 -9.22
C GLU A 201 24.63 -13.32 -8.84
N ALA A 202 25.66 -13.86 -8.16
CA ALA A 202 25.67 -15.26 -7.70
C ALA A 202 24.62 -15.53 -6.61
N ASP A 203 24.37 -14.59 -5.71
CA ASP A 203 23.35 -14.71 -4.68
C ASP A 203 21.95 -14.62 -5.27
N LEU A 204 21.72 -13.64 -6.16
CA LEU A 204 20.46 -13.49 -6.89
C LEU A 204 20.14 -14.74 -7.74
N GLN A 205 21.18 -15.34 -8.35
CA GLN A 205 21.00 -16.59 -9.10
C GLN A 205 20.61 -17.75 -8.18
N LYS A 206 21.24 -17.90 -7.00
CA LYS A 206 20.86 -18.94 -5.99
C LYS A 206 19.39 -18.76 -5.55
N ALA A 207 18.97 -17.53 -5.28
CA ALA A 207 17.58 -17.22 -4.93
C ALA A 207 16.62 -17.59 -6.09
N ALA A 208 16.96 -17.23 -7.31
CA ALA A 208 16.16 -17.58 -8.49
C ALA A 208 16.10 -19.10 -8.69
N ASP A 209 17.19 -19.83 -8.51
CA ASP A 209 17.24 -21.28 -8.68
C ASP A 209 16.38 -22.03 -7.66
N ILE A 210 16.28 -21.54 -6.41
CA ILE A 210 15.38 -22.15 -5.41
C ILE A 210 13.92 -21.90 -5.80
N VAL A 211 13.58 -20.70 -6.28
CA VAL A 211 12.22 -20.38 -6.75
C VAL A 211 11.87 -21.18 -8.01
N MET A 212 12.83 -21.38 -8.92
CA MET A 212 12.65 -22.25 -10.10
C MET A 212 12.34 -23.71 -9.72
N LYS A 213 12.95 -24.24 -8.66
CA LYS A 213 12.68 -25.61 -8.19
C LYS A 213 11.25 -25.79 -7.68
N ILE A 214 10.65 -24.74 -7.12
CA ILE A 214 9.28 -24.78 -6.60
C ILE A 214 8.24 -24.36 -7.65
N ARG A 215 8.67 -23.74 -8.75
CA ARG A 215 7.79 -23.24 -9.82
C ARG A 215 6.74 -24.27 -10.32
N PRO A 216 7.05 -25.57 -10.48
CA PRO A 216 6.07 -26.56 -10.94
C PRO A 216 4.89 -26.79 -9.98
N TYR A 217 5.00 -26.34 -8.75
CA TYR A 217 3.97 -26.48 -7.72
C TYR A 217 3.16 -25.19 -7.50
N VAL A 218 3.58 -24.09 -8.13
CA VAL A 218 2.89 -22.80 -8.07
C VAL A 218 1.86 -22.72 -9.18
N ARG A 219 0.59 -22.54 -8.81
CA ARG A 219 -0.53 -22.42 -9.74
C ARG A 219 -0.47 -21.09 -10.49
N LYS A 220 -0.23 -19.99 -9.76
CA LYS A 220 -0.29 -18.64 -10.30
C LYS A 220 0.65 -17.69 -9.55
N PHE A 221 1.12 -16.68 -10.27
CA PHE A 221 1.74 -15.47 -9.70
C PHE A 221 0.76 -14.31 -9.86
N HIS A 222 0.30 -13.73 -8.76
CA HIS A 222 -0.58 -12.56 -8.77
C HIS A 222 -0.55 -11.84 -7.43
N SER A 223 -0.62 -10.48 -7.44
CA SER A 223 -0.45 -9.68 -6.24
C SER A 223 -1.76 -9.20 -5.60
N SER A 224 -2.94 -9.56 -6.13
CA SER A 224 -4.24 -9.16 -5.55
C SER A 224 -5.32 -10.26 -5.59
N GLU A 225 -5.42 -11.07 -6.66
CA GLU A 225 -6.50 -12.06 -6.81
C GLU A 225 -6.49 -13.14 -5.73
N TYR A 226 -5.32 -13.48 -5.17
CA TYR A 226 -5.17 -14.48 -4.12
C TYR A 226 -6.07 -14.20 -2.90
N LEU A 227 -6.40 -12.94 -2.64
CA LEU A 227 -7.26 -12.56 -1.53
C LEU A 227 -8.63 -13.26 -1.62
N ASN A 228 -9.27 -13.23 -2.79
CA ASN A 228 -10.54 -13.88 -3.02
C ASN A 228 -10.40 -15.40 -3.18
N ALA A 229 -9.34 -15.87 -3.85
CA ALA A 229 -9.06 -17.29 -4.02
C ALA A 229 -8.83 -18.00 -2.68
N LEU A 230 -8.14 -17.33 -1.74
CA LEU A 230 -7.95 -17.85 -0.38
C LEU A 230 -9.26 -17.80 0.41
N ALA A 231 -10.02 -16.70 0.34
CA ALA A 231 -11.30 -16.55 1.05
C ALA A 231 -12.36 -17.57 0.60
N SER A 232 -12.40 -17.91 -0.68
CA SER A 232 -13.29 -18.95 -1.23
C SER A 232 -12.81 -20.39 -0.96
N GLY A 233 -11.54 -20.57 -0.56
CA GLY A 233 -10.93 -21.88 -0.39
C GLY A 233 -10.47 -22.53 -1.70
N GLU A 234 -10.39 -21.77 -2.79
CA GLU A 234 -9.87 -22.23 -4.08
C GLU A 234 -8.38 -22.56 -4.01
N ILE A 235 -7.63 -21.79 -3.20
CA ILE A 235 -6.23 -22.07 -2.88
C ILE A 235 -6.09 -22.35 -1.38
N CYS A 236 -4.99 -22.99 -0.99
CA CYS A 236 -4.73 -23.28 0.41
C CYS A 236 -3.42 -22.72 0.95
N LEU A 237 -2.56 -22.18 0.11
CA LEU A 237 -1.35 -21.48 0.53
C LEU A 237 -1.04 -20.34 -0.43
N VAL A 238 -0.60 -19.21 0.14
CA VAL A 238 -0.10 -18.06 -0.61
C VAL A 238 1.06 -17.40 0.12
N VAL A 239 2.05 -16.94 -0.62
CA VAL A 239 2.95 -15.87 -0.13
C VAL A 239 2.31 -14.55 -0.50
N GLY A 240 1.91 -13.78 0.52
CA GLY A 240 1.11 -12.59 0.33
C GLY A 240 1.26 -11.57 1.46
N PHE A 241 0.52 -10.48 1.34
CA PHE A 241 0.57 -9.35 2.28
C PHE A 241 -0.33 -9.59 3.49
N SER A 242 0.16 -9.22 4.68
CA SER A 242 -0.49 -9.51 5.96
C SER A 242 -1.96 -9.08 6.01
N GLY A 243 -2.28 -7.86 5.67
CA GLY A 243 -3.64 -7.34 5.74
C GLY A 243 -4.59 -7.96 4.72
N ASP A 244 -4.12 -8.29 3.51
CA ASP A 244 -4.94 -8.98 2.51
C ASP A 244 -5.38 -10.36 3.00
N ILE A 245 -4.45 -11.09 3.64
CA ILE A 245 -4.76 -12.40 4.21
C ILE A 245 -5.75 -12.25 5.37
N LYS A 246 -5.63 -11.19 6.18
CA LYS A 246 -6.60 -10.87 7.23
C LYS A 246 -7.97 -10.46 6.65
N GLN A 247 -8.00 -9.75 5.54
CA GLN A 247 -9.24 -9.46 4.82
C GLN A 247 -9.86 -10.74 4.25
N SER A 248 -9.04 -11.65 3.69
CA SER A 248 -9.52 -12.98 3.26
C SER A 248 -10.18 -13.74 4.40
N GLN A 249 -9.60 -13.68 5.61
CA GLN A 249 -10.15 -14.28 6.82
C GLN A 249 -11.53 -13.71 7.17
N LYS A 250 -11.67 -12.37 7.13
CA LYS A 250 -12.95 -11.69 7.36
C LYS A 250 -14.00 -12.09 6.32
N ARG A 251 -13.64 -12.06 5.03
CA ARG A 251 -14.55 -12.44 3.92
C ARG A 251 -15.04 -13.90 4.06
N ALA A 252 -14.15 -14.82 4.38
CA ALA A 252 -14.52 -16.22 4.59
C ALA A 252 -15.49 -16.39 5.78
N ALA A 253 -15.25 -15.66 6.87
CA ALA A 253 -16.13 -15.67 8.06
C ALA A 253 -17.51 -15.07 7.75
N GLU A 254 -17.60 -13.98 6.98
CA GLU A 254 -18.85 -13.33 6.60
C GLU A 254 -19.76 -14.23 5.76
N VAL A 255 -19.19 -14.94 4.77
CA VAL A 255 -19.96 -15.86 3.91
C VAL A 255 -20.17 -17.24 4.56
N LYS A 256 -19.57 -17.49 5.72
CA LYS A 256 -19.71 -18.74 6.51
C LYS A 256 -19.46 -20.02 5.67
N ASN A 257 -18.49 -19.97 4.78
CA ASN A 257 -18.18 -21.09 3.87
C ASN A 257 -17.35 -22.21 4.53
N GLY A 258 -17.01 -22.09 5.81
CA GLY A 258 -16.21 -23.05 6.57
C GLY A 258 -14.72 -23.03 6.26
N VAL A 259 -14.23 -22.01 5.52
CA VAL A 259 -12.79 -21.80 5.26
C VAL A 259 -12.15 -21.12 6.46
N GLU A 260 -11.15 -21.76 7.04
CA GLU A 260 -10.38 -21.24 8.17
C GLU A 260 -9.04 -20.71 7.63
N ILE A 261 -8.86 -19.39 7.62
CA ILE A 261 -7.64 -18.75 7.11
C ILE A 261 -6.78 -18.30 8.27
N ALA A 262 -5.48 -18.49 8.14
CA ALA A 262 -4.47 -17.98 9.05
C ALA A 262 -3.32 -17.31 8.30
N TYR A 263 -2.62 -16.42 9.00
CA TYR A 263 -1.40 -15.76 8.53
C TYR A 263 -0.26 -16.07 9.47
N ALA A 264 0.91 -16.40 8.91
CA ALA A 264 2.14 -16.60 9.64
C ALA A 264 3.24 -15.66 9.12
N ILE A 265 3.90 -14.96 10.03
CA ILE A 265 5.20 -14.33 9.78
C ILE A 265 6.24 -15.44 9.99
N PRO A 266 7.00 -15.83 8.97
CA PRO A 266 7.99 -16.90 9.11
C PRO A 266 9.00 -16.64 10.25
N LYS A 267 9.34 -17.69 10.98
CA LYS A 267 10.23 -17.62 12.13
C LYS A 267 11.65 -17.16 11.79
N GLU A 268 12.08 -17.36 10.55
CA GLU A 268 13.36 -16.87 10.04
C GLU A 268 13.36 -15.35 9.90
N GLY A 269 12.20 -14.74 9.75
CA GLY A 269 11.98 -13.33 9.45
C GLY A 269 11.26 -13.13 8.13
N ALA A 270 10.76 -11.93 7.93
CA ALA A 270 9.98 -11.55 6.77
C ALA A 270 10.26 -10.10 6.37
N GLN A 271 9.90 -9.74 5.15
CA GLN A 271 9.96 -8.35 4.71
C GLN A 271 8.95 -7.51 5.47
N LEU A 272 9.42 -6.39 6.01
CA LEU A 272 8.62 -5.28 6.52
C LEU A 272 8.61 -4.18 5.45
N TRP A 273 7.44 -3.77 5.01
CA TRP A 273 7.28 -2.74 4.01
C TRP A 273 6.38 -1.60 4.50
N PHE A 274 6.49 -0.45 3.84
CA PHE A 274 5.75 0.77 4.16
C PHE A 274 5.18 1.36 2.88
N ASP A 275 3.87 1.60 2.86
CA ASP A 275 3.20 2.31 1.79
C ASP A 275 2.95 3.76 2.19
N ASN A 276 3.12 4.68 1.25
CA ASN A 276 3.25 6.09 1.56
C ASN A 276 2.41 6.93 0.62
N LEU A 277 1.72 7.92 1.17
CA LEU A 277 1.00 8.93 0.41
C LEU A 277 1.99 9.94 -0.15
N ALA A 278 2.01 10.12 -1.45
CA ALA A 278 2.88 11.07 -2.15
C ALA A 278 2.10 11.82 -3.23
N ILE A 279 2.58 13.01 -3.62
CA ILE A 279 1.97 13.87 -4.63
C ILE A 279 2.85 13.85 -5.88
N PRO A 280 2.35 13.33 -7.03
CA PRO A 280 3.10 13.36 -8.29
C PRO A 280 3.46 14.79 -8.71
N ARG A 281 4.63 14.96 -9.33
CA ARG A 281 5.11 16.26 -9.78
C ARG A 281 4.20 16.91 -10.84
N ASP A 282 3.45 16.12 -11.57
CA ASP A 282 2.49 16.55 -12.58
C ASP A 282 1.04 16.69 -12.06
N ALA A 283 0.85 16.58 -10.73
CA ALA A 283 -0.43 16.77 -10.06
C ALA A 283 -1.00 18.17 -10.36
N ARG A 284 -2.30 18.21 -10.65
CA ARG A 284 -3.00 19.46 -11.00
C ARG A 284 -3.73 20.09 -9.81
N ASN A 285 -4.03 19.30 -8.81
CA ASN A 285 -4.83 19.68 -7.66
C ASN A 285 -4.02 19.44 -6.35
N VAL A 286 -2.82 20.05 -6.28
CA VAL A 286 -1.87 19.85 -5.16
C VAL A 286 -2.50 20.25 -3.82
N ALA A 287 -3.28 21.33 -3.79
CA ALA A 287 -3.93 21.80 -2.57
C ALA A 287 -4.98 20.80 -2.05
N GLU A 288 -5.76 20.20 -2.95
CA GLU A 288 -6.74 19.17 -2.65
C GLU A 288 -6.07 17.85 -2.23
N ALA A 289 -4.91 17.55 -2.86
CA ALA A 289 -4.10 16.39 -2.50
C ALA A 289 -3.57 16.49 -1.07
N GLU A 290 -3.02 17.65 -0.67
CA GLU A 290 -2.56 17.89 0.69
C GLU A 290 -3.72 17.85 1.70
N GLU A 291 -4.89 18.39 1.34
CA GLU A 291 -6.08 18.32 2.18
C GLU A 291 -6.54 16.86 2.39
N PHE A 292 -6.49 16.03 1.32
CA PHE A 292 -6.82 14.61 1.39
C PHE A 292 -5.80 13.84 2.24
N ILE A 293 -4.49 14.08 2.04
CA ILE A 293 -3.41 13.45 2.84
C ILE A 293 -3.59 13.83 4.32
N ASN A 294 -3.80 15.11 4.61
CA ASN A 294 -3.99 15.57 5.99
C ASN A 294 -5.26 14.97 6.63
N TYR A 295 -6.33 14.79 5.85
CA TYR A 295 -7.55 14.15 6.32
C TYR A 295 -7.30 12.67 6.68
N LEU A 296 -6.58 11.93 5.85
CA LEU A 296 -6.23 10.53 6.12
C LEU A 296 -5.36 10.37 7.38
N GLN A 297 -4.63 11.41 7.78
CA GLN A 297 -3.82 11.41 9.00
C GLN A 297 -4.58 11.90 10.26
N ARG A 298 -5.91 12.10 10.19
CA ARG A 298 -6.73 12.22 11.39
C ARG A 298 -6.76 10.89 12.12
N PRO A 299 -6.59 10.85 13.45
CA PRO A 299 -6.50 9.58 14.20
C PRO A 299 -7.70 8.64 13.96
N GLU A 300 -8.91 9.18 13.95
CA GLU A 300 -10.14 8.42 13.75
C GLU A 300 -10.22 7.85 12.33
N VAL A 301 -9.78 8.64 11.32
CA VAL A 301 -9.79 8.23 9.91
C VAL A 301 -8.75 7.14 9.64
N ALA A 302 -7.54 7.30 10.17
CA ALA A 302 -6.49 6.29 10.09
C ALA A 302 -6.93 4.98 10.73
N ALA A 303 -7.58 5.03 11.91
CA ALA A 303 -8.13 3.86 12.58
C ALA A 303 -9.27 3.22 11.78
N THR A 304 -10.18 4.01 11.20
CA THR A 304 -11.26 3.50 10.35
C THR A 304 -10.71 2.68 9.18
N ASN A 305 -9.65 3.18 8.53
CA ASN A 305 -8.96 2.43 7.48
C ASN A 305 -8.37 1.14 8.03
N THR A 306 -7.57 1.18 9.10
CA THR A 306 -6.97 -0.02 9.72
C THR A 306 -8.03 -1.05 10.10
N ASN A 307 -9.13 -0.64 10.72
CA ASN A 307 -10.22 -1.53 11.12
C ASN A 307 -10.89 -2.21 9.94
N PHE A 308 -10.98 -1.52 8.81
CA PHE A 308 -11.55 -2.06 7.57
C PHE A 308 -10.58 -2.98 6.83
N ILE A 309 -9.37 -2.47 6.50
CA ILE A 309 -8.41 -3.17 5.63
C ILE A 309 -7.46 -4.12 6.37
N SER A 310 -7.42 -4.07 7.70
CA SER A 310 -6.57 -4.94 8.55
C SER A 310 -5.06 -4.77 8.36
N TYR A 311 -4.61 -3.59 7.98
CA TYR A 311 -3.20 -3.21 7.97
C TYR A 311 -2.89 -2.25 9.12
N ALA A 312 -1.69 -2.33 9.65
CA ALA A 312 -1.18 -1.35 10.59
C ALA A 312 -0.91 -0.01 9.88
N ASN A 313 -1.16 1.10 10.56
CA ASN A 313 -0.90 2.45 10.06
C ASN A 313 0.24 3.14 10.83
N GLY A 314 0.78 4.20 10.26
CA GLY A 314 1.87 4.98 10.86
C GLY A 314 1.42 6.09 11.80
N ASN A 315 0.15 6.15 12.20
CA ASN A 315 -0.41 7.18 13.06
C ASN A 315 -0.55 6.66 14.50
N LEU A 316 0.35 7.06 15.39
CA LEU A 316 0.36 6.60 16.78
C LEU A 316 -0.92 6.99 17.52
N ALA A 317 -1.43 8.20 17.27
CA ALA A 317 -2.63 8.70 17.94
C ALA A 317 -3.90 7.93 17.54
N SER A 318 -3.86 7.18 16.43
CA SER A 318 -5.00 6.37 15.96
C SER A 318 -5.21 5.10 16.80
N GLN A 319 -4.20 4.61 17.51
CA GLN A 319 -4.28 3.31 18.20
C GLN A 319 -5.44 3.22 19.21
N LYS A 320 -5.80 4.32 19.85
CA LYS A 320 -6.95 4.37 20.78
C LYS A 320 -8.32 4.17 20.09
N PHE A 321 -8.38 4.26 18.78
CA PHE A 321 -9.58 4.07 17.96
C PHE A 321 -9.53 2.78 17.14
N VAL A 322 -8.38 2.10 17.08
CA VAL A 322 -8.25 0.80 16.42
C VAL A 322 -8.88 -0.28 17.29
N ASP A 323 -9.61 -1.18 16.66
CA ASP A 323 -10.26 -2.30 17.34
C ASP A 323 -9.22 -3.13 18.09
N LYS A 324 -9.54 -3.47 19.34
CA LYS A 324 -8.64 -4.24 20.21
C LYS A 324 -8.19 -5.57 19.59
N ALA A 325 -9.10 -6.25 18.87
CA ALA A 325 -8.79 -7.51 18.20
C ALA A 325 -7.70 -7.33 17.11
N ILE A 326 -7.62 -6.15 16.47
CA ILE A 326 -6.61 -5.82 15.47
C ILE A 326 -5.29 -5.45 16.15
N LEU A 327 -5.33 -4.66 17.23
CA LEU A 327 -4.12 -4.30 18.01
C LEU A 327 -3.44 -5.53 18.64
N ASP A 328 -4.23 -6.50 19.10
CA ASP A 328 -3.75 -7.72 19.72
C ASP A 328 -3.26 -8.76 18.69
N ASP A 329 -3.60 -8.61 17.41
CA ASP A 329 -3.21 -9.53 16.34
C ASP A 329 -1.75 -9.34 15.94
N LYS A 330 -0.90 -10.32 16.27
CA LYS A 330 0.55 -10.30 16.01
C LYS A 330 0.91 -10.42 14.53
N GLY A 331 -0.03 -10.80 13.68
CA GLY A 331 0.12 -10.75 12.22
C GLY A 331 -0.05 -9.34 11.65
N ILE A 332 -0.70 -8.41 12.40
CA ILE A 332 -0.89 -7.01 12.01
C ILE A 332 0.07 -6.11 12.78
N TYR A 333 0.12 -6.26 14.13
CA TYR A 333 1.04 -5.54 15.02
C TYR A 333 2.00 -6.55 15.68
N PRO A 334 3.10 -6.94 15.01
CA PRO A 334 4.07 -7.89 15.52
C PRO A 334 4.66 -7.42 16.85
N ASP A 335 4.99 -8.38 17.71
CA ASP A 335 5.71 -8.08 18.93
C ASP A 335 7.17 -7.70 18.65
N GLU A 336 7.84 -7.17 19.69
CA GLU A 336 9.22 -6.70 19.57
C GLU A 336 10.20 -7.80 19.13
N ALA A 337 9.98 -9.04 19.58
CA ALA A 337 10.83 -10.16 19.20
C ALA A 337 10.70 -10.50 17.71
N THR A 338 9.49 -10.41 17.17
CA THR A 338 9.22 -10.57 15.74
C THR A 338 9.77 -9.40 14.94
N MET A 339 9.53 -8.15 15.40
CA MET A 339 10.02 -6.93 14.74
C MET A 339 11.55 -6.92 14.58
N ARG A 340 12.31 -7.53 15.49
CA ARG A 340 13.78 -7.66 15.37
C ARG A 340 14.24 -8.62 14.28
N ARG A 341 13.38 -9.53 13.82
CA ARG A 341 13.70 -10.47 12.73
C ARG A 341 13.22 -9.98 11.37
N LEU A 342 12.42 -8.90 11.33
CA LEU A 342 11.96 -8.33 10.08
C LEU A 342 13.07 -7.54 9.40
N TYR A 343 13.14 -7.66 8.09
CA TYR A 343 14.07 -6.91 7.26
C TYR A 343 13.31 -5.97 6.32
N THR A 344 13.96 -4.93 5.86
CA THR A 344 13.47 -4.03 4.81
C THR A 344 14.33 -4.18 3.57
N ILE A 345 13.75 -3.92 2.42
CA ILE A 345 14.49 -3.85 1.16
C ILE A 345 14.66 -2.41 0.70
N SER A 346 15.73 -2.15 -0.04
CA SER A 346 16.06 -0.85 -0.61
C SER A 346 15.96 -0.87 -2.12
N ALA A 347 15.91 0.31 -2.74
CA ALA A 347 15.92 0.42 -4.18
C ALA A 347 17.21 -0.17 -4.77
N HIS A 348 17.08 -1.03 -5.76
CA HIS A 348 18.21 -1.56 -6.51
C HIS A 348 18.73 -0.56 -7.53
N ASP A 349 20.03 -0.64 -7.84
CA ASP A 349 20.60 0.06 -8.97
C ASP A 349 20.03 -0.49 -10.31
N PRO A 350 20.12 0.28 -11.42
CA PRO A 350 19.52 -0.13 -12.69
C PRO A 350 20.09 -1.43 -13.28
N LYS A 351 21.34 -1.83 -12.95
CA LYS A 351 21.94 -3.08 -13.42
C LYS A 351 21.32 -4.26 -12.68
N THR A 352 21.24 -4.17 -11.35
CA THR A 352 20.63 -5.16 -10.47
C THR A 352 19.14 -5.33 -10.81
N GLN A 353 18.41 -4.23 -10.99
CA GLN A 353 16.99 -4.28 -11.37
C GLN A 353 16.76 -5.01 -12.70
N ARG A 354 17.59 -4.77 -13.71
CA ARG A 354 17.51 -5.52 -14.99
C ARG A 354 17.79 -7.01 -14.81
N LEU A 355 18.70 -7.37 -13.91
CA LEU A 355 18.97 -8.77 -13.60
C LEU A 355 17.78 -9.42 -12.91
N LEU A 356 17.21 -8.81 -11.89
CA LEU A 356 16.00 -9.27 -11.18
C LEU A 356 14.84 -9.47 -12.17
N ASN A 357 14.58 -8.51 -13.05
CA ASN A 357 13.52 -8.62 -14.06
C ASN A 357 13.73 -9.81 -15.02
N ARG A 358 14.97 -10.08 -15.44
CA ARG A 358 15.29 -11.26 -16.27
C ARG A 358 15.07 -12.57 -15.52
N LEU A 359 15.58 -12.64 -14.28
CA LEU A 359 15.40 -13.83 -13.44
C LEU A 359 13.92 -14.09 -13.16
N TRP A 360 13.16 -13.04 -12.87
CA TRP A 360 11.73 -13.12 -12.63
C TRP A 360 10.95 -13.59 -13.85
N THR A 361 11.26 -13.05 -15.02
CA THR A 361 10.66 -13.50 -16.28
C THR A 361 10.94 -14.99 -16.54
N ARG A 362 12.18 -15.44 -16.30
CA ARG A 362 12.56 -16.86 -16.37
C ARG A 362 11.75 -17.73 -15.42
N ILE A 363 11.58 -17.29 -14.17
CA ILE A 363 10.79 -17.97 -13.14
C ILE A 363 9.34 -18.09 -13.59
N LYS A 364 8.69 -16.99 -13.99
CA LYS A 364 7.29 -17.02 -14.41
C LYS A 364 7.04 -17.91 -15.60
N THR A 365 7.91 -17.88 -16.59
CA THR A 365 7.78 -18.69 -17.81
C THR A 365 8.20 -20.16 -17.61
N GLY A 366 8.98 -20.46 -16.57
CA GLY A 366 9.52 -21.79 -16.31
C GLY A 366 10.59 -22.23 -17.33
N LYS A 367 11.25 -21.28 -18.03
CA LYS A 367 12.21 -21.54 -19.11
C LYS A 367 13.60 -21.03 -18.79
#